data_6daf8a2f800b1b7cb68b92496841d836
#
_entry.id   6daf8a2f800b1b7cb68b92496841d836
#
_cell.length_a   1.000
_cell.length_b   1.000
_cell.length_c   1.000
_cell.angle_alpha   90.00
_cell.angle_beta   90.00
_cell.angle_gamma   90.00
#
_symmetry.space_group_name_H-M   'P 1'
#
loop_
_entity.id
_entity.type
_entity.pdbx_description
1 polymer ?
#
loop_
_entity_poly.entity_id
_entity_poly.type
_entity_poly.pdbx_seq_one_letter_code
_entity_poly.pdbx_strand_id
1 'polypeptide(L)'
;MRKQEIDYLLTQMLDSHDNISDLNITVGKPLQVESAGRLLPVETSPAFPQLTPFQTEVFALNLIGHDRRLTEHLVSHGSCDLSYELPGKARFRVNVFSQR
;
A
#
# COMPACT_ATOMS: atom_id res chain seq x y z
N MET A 1 -10.84 2.19 -8.22
CA MET A 1 -11.27 1.93 -6.82
C MET A 1 -11.45 3.25 -6.09
N ARG A 2 -12.44 3.30 -5.23
CA ARG A 2 -12.67 4.45 -4.37
C ARG A 2 -11.78 4.39 -3.13
N LYS A 3 -11.63 5.54 -2.47
CA LYS A 3 -10.87 5.63 -1.23
C LYS A 3 -11.37 4.63 -0.17
N GLN A 4 -12.68 4.45 -0.04
CA GLN A 4 -13.26 3.50 0.92
C GLN A 4 -12.85 2.06 0.63
N GLU A 5 -12.73 1.69 -0.64
CA GLU A 5 -12.28 0.35 -1.03
C GLU A 5 -10.80 0.15 -0.72
N ILE A 6 -9.98 1.18 -0.96
CA ILE A 6 -8.57 1.18 -0.59
C ILE A 6 -8.45 1.02 0.93
N ASP A 7 -9.18 1.83 1.70
CA ASP A 7 -9.14 1.77 3.16
C ASP A 7 -9.57 0.40 3.69
N TYR A 8 -10.55 -0.23 3.04
CA TYR A 8 -10.99 -1.57 3.40
C TYR A 8 -9.87 -2.61 3.19
N LEU A 9 -9.17 -2.51 2.05
CA LEU A 9 -8.06 -3.40 1.75
C LEU A 9 -6.89 -3.19 2.72
N LEU A 10 -6.57 -1.94 3.03
CA LEU A 10 -5.51 -1.64 4.01
C LEU A 10 -5.87 -2.16 5.40
N THR A 11 -7.13 -2.09 5.78
CA THR A 11 -7.61 -2.66 7.04
C THR A 11 -7.38 -4.17 7.08
N GLN A 12 -7.71 -4.88 5.99
CA GLN A 12 -7.43 -6.31 5.89
C GLN A 12 -5.94 -6.61 6.04
N MET A 13 -5.09 -5.77 5.44
CA MET A 13 -3.64 -5.92 5.55
C MET A 13 -3.18 -5.75 7.00
N LEU A 14 -3.67 -4.73 7.69
CA LEU A 14 -3.31 -4.48 9.09
C LEU A 14 -3.78 -5.60 10.01
N ASP A 15 -4.90 -6.22 9.71
CA ASP A 15 -5.47 -7.28 10.53
C ASP A 15 -4.91 -8.67 10.20
N SER A 16 -4.08 -8.79 9.17
CA SER A 16 -3.63 -10.08 8.66
C SER A 16 -2.59 -10.77 9.53
N HIS A 17 -1.74 -10.01 10.17
CA HIS A 17 -0.62 -10.54 10.99
C HIS A 17 -0.40 -9.63 12.19
N ASP A 18 0.38 -10.13 13.15
CA ASP A 18 0.78 -9.35 14.32
C ASP A 18 2.04 -8.53 14.01
N ASN A 19 2.25 -7.47 14.79
CA ASN A 19 3.48 -6.66 14.75
C ASN A 19 3.80 -6.13 13.36
N ILE A 20 2.80 -5.61 12.66
CA ILE A 20 3.00 -5.04 11.34
C ILE A 20 3.62 -3.66 11.47
N SER A 21 4.75 -3.46 10.79
CA SER A 21 5.44 -2.17 10.72
C SER A 21 5.12 -1.40 9.45
N ASP A 22 4.95 -2.11 8.33
CA ASP A 22 4.80 -1.49 7.01
C ASP A 22 3.77 -2.25 6.18
N LEU A 23 3.07 -1.51 5.33
CA LEU A 23 2.26 -2.09 4.26
C LEU A 23 2.97 -1.83 2.93
N ASN A 24 3.15 -2.86 2.11
CA ASN A 24 3.88 -2.76 0.85
C ASN A 24 2.96 -2.99 -0.34
N ILE A 25 2.98 -2.05 -1.27
CA ILE A 25 2.22 -2.08 -2.51
C ILE A 25 3.22 -2.05 -3.65
N THR A 26 3.50 -3.23 -4.20
CA THR A 26 4.59 -3.41 -5.17
C THR A 26 4.03 -4.01 -6.46
N VAL A 27 4.32 -3.36 -7.59
CA VAL A 27 3.92 -3.88 -8.90
C VAL A 27 4.48 -5.29 -9.11
N GLY A 28 3.64 -6.19 -9.60
CA GLY A 28 4.04 -7.56 -9.87
C GLY A 28 4.02 -8.49 -8.67
N LYS A 29 3.61 -8.00 -7.50
CA LYS A 29 3.52 -8.78 -6.27
C LYS A 29 2.11 -8.71 -5.71
N PRO A 30 1.70 -9.64 -4.84
CA PRO A 30 0.47 -9.44 -4.07
C PRO A 30 0.63 -8.28 -3.10
N LEU A 31 -0.44 -7.88 -2.45
CA LEU A 31 -0.34 -6.98 -1.30
C LEU A 31 0.47 -7.68 -0.22
N GLN A 32 1.39 -6.96 0.40
CA GLN A 32 2.32 -7.53 1.36
C GLN A 32 2.44 -6.64 2.59
N VAL A 33 2.77 -7.26 3.73
CA VAL A 33 3.04 -6.54 4.97
C VAL A 33 4.40 -6.95 5.49
N GLU A 34 5.05 -6.03 6.20
CA GLU A 34 6.24 -6.36 6.97
C GLU A 34 5.82 -6.62 8.40
N SER A 35 6.05 -7.86 8.86
CA SER A 35 5.69 -8.30 10.20
C SER A 35 6.91 -8.90 10.86
N ALA A 36 7.34 -8.34 11.98
CA ALA A 36 8.51 -8.78 12.72
C ALA A 36 9.75 -8.95 11.82
N GLY A 37 9.96 -7.99 10.92
CA GLY A 37 11.12 -7.98 10.01
C GLY A 37 10.98 -8.88 8.79
N ARG A 38 9.82 -9.53 8.59
CA ARG A 38 9.58 -10.43 7.46
C ARG A 38 8.50 -9.87 6.54
N LEU A 39 8.74 -9.96 5.24
CA LEU A 39 7.78 -9.55 4.23
C LEU A 39 6.85 -10.72 3.91
N LEU A 40 5.55 -10.55 4.17
CA LEU A 40 4.55 -11.61 4.05
C LEU A 40 3.42 -11.19 3.11
N PRO A 41 2.95 -12.09 2.23
CA PRO A 41 1.80 -11.79 1.39
C PRO A 41 0.51 -11.80 2.20
N VAL A 42 -0.46 -11.01 1.73
CA VAL A 42 -1.78 -10.94 2.34
C VAL A 42 -2.83 -11.31 1.32
N GLU A 43 -3.65 -12.29 1.64
CA GLU A 43 -4.83 -12.60 0.84
C GLU A 43 -5.95 -11.65 1.24
N THR A 44 -6.46 -10.91 0.28
CA THR A 44 -7.53 -9.96 0.52
C THR A 44 -8.78 -10.34 -0.27
N SER A 45 -9.91 -9.73 0.09
CA SER A 45 -11.15 -9.84 -0.65
C SER A 45 -11.62 -8.42 -1.01
N PRO A 46 -11.58 -8.05 -2.29
CA PRO A 46 -11.17 -8.81 -3.48
C PRO A 46 -9.68 -9.15 -3.47
N ALA A 47 -9.32 -10.20 -4.21
CA ALA A 47 -7.96 -10.70 -4.24
C ALA A 47 -7.08 -9.91 -5.22
N PHE A 48 -5.81 -9.74 -4.83
CA PHE A 48 -4.79 -9.14 -5.70
C PHE A 48 -3.58 -10.07 -5.72
N PRO A 49 -3.64 -11.16 -6.49
CA PRO A 49 -2.54 -12.13 -6.51
C PRO A 49 -1.26 -11.55 -7.09
N GLN A 50 -1.41 -10.55 -7.97
CA GLN A 50 -0.27 -9.87 -8.57
C GLN A 50 -0.74 -8.49 -9.02
N LEU A 51 -0.22 -7.45 -8.37
CA LEU A 51 -0.60 -6.08 -8.71
C LEU A 51 -0.13 -5.71 -10.11
N THR A 52 -1.05 -5.24 -10.93
CA THR A 52 -0.71 -4.69 -12.24
C THR A 52 -0.18 -3.27 -12.07
N PRO A 53 0.52 -2.72 -13.09
CA PRO A 53 0.92 -1.30 -13.04
C PRO A 53 -0.25 -0.36 -12.80
N PHE A 54 -1.38 -0.61 -13.43
CA PHE A 54 -2.58 0.22 -13.26
C PHE A 54 -3.09 0.16 -11.82
N GLN A 55 -3.20 -1.05 -11.26
CA GLN A 55 -3.66 -1.22 -9.88
C GLN A 55 -2.72 -0.52 -8.89
N THR A 56 -1.42 -0.67 -9.10
CA THR A 56 -0.42 -0.02 -8.25
C THR A 56 -0.58 1.51 -8.30
N GLU A 57 -0.81 2.08 -9.48
CA GLU A 57 -1.06 3.51 -9.62
C GLU A 57 -2.33 3.94 -8.92
N VAL A 58 -3.41 3.17 -9.02
CA VAL A 58 -4.67 3.50 -8.35
C VAL A 58 -4.47 3.55 -6.83
N PHE A 59 -3.76 2.58 -6.27
CA PHE A 59 -3.39 2.64 -4.86
C PHE A 59 -2.60 3.90 -4.54
N ALA A 60 -1.56 4.16 -5.32
CA ALA A 60 -0.67 5.31 -5.09
C ALA A 60 -1.45 6.63 -5.11
N LEU A 61 -2.29 6.84 -6.11
CA LEU A 61 -3.07 8.07 -6.24
C LEU A 61 -3.99 8.29 -5.03
N ASN A 62 -4.63 7.23 -4.56
CA ASN A 62 -5.51 7.34 -3.40
C ASN A 62 -4.75 7.61 -2.11
N LEU A 63 -3.58 7.01 -1.95
CA LEU A 63 -2.77 7.15 -0.74
C LEU A 63 -2.04 8.49 -0.68
N ILE A 64 -1.50 8.93 -1.82
CA ILE A 64 -0.75 10.19 -1.91
C ILE A 64 -1.71 11.39 -1.83
N GLY A 65 -2.89 11.28 -2.44
CA GLY A 65 -3.85 12.38 -2.49
C GLY A 65 -3.28 13.55 -3.28
N HIS A 66 -3.25 14.72 -2.65
CA HIS A 66 -2.80 15.95 -3.30
C HIS A 66 -1.35 16.35 -2.95
N ASP A 67 -0.59 15.44 -2.33
CA ASP A 67 0.79 15.74 -1.97
C ASP A 67 1.68 15.71 -3.21
N ARG A 68 2.02 16.90 -3.70
CA ARG A 68 2.80 17.06 -4.92
C ARG A 68 4.21 16.48 -4.79
N ARG A 69 4.83 16.65 -3.63
CA ARG A 69 6.19 16.16 -3.39
C ARG A 69 6.26 14.63 -3.48
N LEU A 70 5.27 13.94 -2.90
CA LEU A 70 5.19 12.48 -2.98
C LEU A 70 4.94 12.01 -4.41
N THR A 71 4.07 12.71 -5.14
CA THR A 71 3.80 12.38 -6.54
C THR A 71 5.06 12.53 -7.38
N GLU A 72 5.79 13.62 -7.22
CA GLU A 72 7.02 13.87 -7.96
C GLU A 72 8.08 12.81 -7.62
N HIS A 73 8.18 12.42 -6.36
CA HIS A 73 9.12 11.39 -5.93
C HIS A 73 8.78 10.05 -6.58
N LEU A 74 7.51 9.67 -6.58
CA LEU A 74 7.06 8.42 -7.20
C LEU A 74 7.39 8.41 -8.69
N VAL A 75 7.09 9.50 -9.40
CA VAL A 75 7.35 9.60 -10.85
C VAL A 75 8.86 9.53 -11.13
N SER A 76 9.66 10.22 -10.33
CA SER A 76 11.11 10.31 -10.57
C SER A 76 11.87 9.04 -10.17
N HIS A 77 11.45 8.37 -9.10
CA HIS A 77 12.20 7.25 -8.52
C HIS A 77 11.50 5.90 -8.68
N GLY A 78 10.23 5.90 -9.09
CA GLY A 78 9.45 4.66 -9.19
C GLY A 78 9.00 4.11 -7.86
N SER A 79 9.17 4.85 -6.77
CA SER A 79 8.76 4.43 -5.44
C SER A 79 8.54 5.64 -4.55
N CYS A 80 7.75 5.46 -3.50
CA CYS A 80 7.64 6.45 -2.43
C CYS A 80 7.21 5.78 -1.14
N ASP A 81 7.59 6.40 -0.02
CA ASP A 81 7.15 6.02 1.32
C ASP A 81 6.27 7.12 1.84
N LEU A 82 5.18 6.74 2.49
CA LEU A 82 4.29 7.72 3.09
C LEU A 82 3.72 7.19 4.39
N SER A 83 3.25 8.12 5.22
CA SER A 83 2.51 7.80 6.43
C SER A 83 1.03 7.99 6.12
N TYR A 84 0.23 7.00 6.43
CA TYR A 84 -1.20 7.02 6.14
C TYR A 84 -1.98 6.73 7.41
N GLU A 85 -3.04 7.50 7.62
CA GLU A 85 -3.91 7.33 8.78
C GLU A 85 -5.26 6.80 8.34
N LEU A 86 -5.59 5.60 8.81
CA LEU A 86 -6.93 5.04 8.63
C LEU A 86 -7.84 5.54 9.74
N PRO A 87 -9.05 6.02 9.42
CA PRO A 87 -10.01 6.41 10.46
C PRO A 87 -10.24 5.28 11.45
N GLY A 88 -10.11 5.58 12.76
CA GLY A 88 -10.29 4.59 13.82
C GLY A 88 -9.14 3.61 13.99
N LYS A 89 -8.07 3.76 13.25
CA LYS A 89 -6.85 2.94 13.35
C LYS A 89 -5.65 3.85 13.60
N ALA A 90 -4.52 3.24 13.88
CA ALA A 90 -3.28 3.99 14.05
C ALA A 90 -2.73 4.45 12.70
N ARG A 91 -1.83 5.42 12.75
CA ARG A 91 -1.05 5.83 11.60
C ARG A 91 0.04 4.78 11.32
N PHE A 92 0.29 4.48 10.06
CA PHE A 92 1.28 3.46 9.69
C PHE A 92 1.96 3.85 8.39
N ARG A 93 3.07 3.17 8.11
CA ARG A 93 3.88 3.44 6.94
C ARG A 93 3.42 2.57 5.76
N VAL A 94 3.29 3.21 4.60
CA VAL A 94 2.99 2.51 3.35
C VAL A 94 4.13 2.77 2.37
N ASN A 95 4.65 1.69 1.78
CA ASN A 95 5.70 1.77 0.77
C ASN A 95 5.09 1.38 -0.57
N VAL A 96 5.24 2.24 -1.57
CA VAL A 96 4.73 1.99 -2.91
C VAL A 96 5.90 1.85 -3.87
N PHE A 97 5.92 0.76 -4.63
CA PHE A 97 6.93 0.49 -5.64
C PHE A 97 6.22 0.28 -6.98
N SER A 98 6.23 1.30 -7.84
CA SER A 98 5.56 1.28 -9.13
C SER A 98 6.45 0.78 -10.26
N GLN A 99 7.73 0.62 -10.00
CA GLN A 99 8.72 0.05 -10.92
C GLN A 99 9.46 -1.08 -10.22
N ARG A 100 9.84 -2.06 -10.99
CA ARG A 100 10.61 -3.21 -10.50
C ARG A 100 12.09 -2.88 -10.45
#